data_46e039ec877c4d8ad34d61f0e47fe0b2
#
_entry.id   46e039ec877c4d8ad34d61f0e47fe0b2
#
_cell.length_a   1.000
_cell.length_b   1.000
_cell.length_c   1.000
_cell.angle_alpha   90.00
_cell.angle_beta   90.00
_cell.angle_gamma   90.00
#
_symmetry.space_group_name_H-M   'P 1'
#
loop_
_entity.id
_entity.type
_entity.pdbx_description
1 polymer ?
#
loop_
_entity_poly.entity_id
_entity_poly.type
_entity_poly.pdbx_seq_one_letter_code
_entity_poly.pdbx_strand_id
1 'polypeptide(L)'
;NLFLLNLIGSSFQNLGDLSSAKKIFESILEIDNKNISALNNLGNVYKNLNDYSSAEENYKKAIVLDPTFINALVNYGSLKYELNDYGEAVELYKKALHLNNEIPMAHYNLGLVYQALGQFEDSKFHLHALSKIKPEITAADKILSRFIKYKDGDPHIDVMENKLKKLNLNNSEKIDLFFSLGKAYEDLKDFDKSFHYLKKGNNLKKQISKYKIEKDEQFFKTLKDFFKNIDFKNKNISKYNKNIIFIVGMPRSGTTLIEQILSSHSNIYGAGELPYLENIMTNEFFQNNILNTNKLRDLNKIDVLKSIGDHYVSLINKYNYNENLITDKAPLNFRWIGLIKLIFPNSKIIHCSR
;
A
#
# COMPACT_ATOMS: atom_id res chain seq x y z
N ASN A 1 16.94 -13.49 -28.60
CA ASN A 1 17.32 -12.09 -28.31
C ASN A 1 16.89 -11.74 -26.88
N LEU A 2 17.86 -11.62 -25.97
CA LEU A 2 17.62 -11.36 -24.54
C LEU A 2 16.91 -10.02 -24.30
N PHE A 3 17.15 -9.03 -25.14
CA PHE A 3 16.47 -7.73 -25.07
C PHE A 3 14.95 -7.88 -25.29
N LEU A 4 14.53 -8.64 -26.29
CA LEU A 4 13.10 -8.89 -26.53
C LEU A 4 12.46 -9.66 -25.38
N LEU A 5 13.13 -10.65 -24.82
CA LEU A 5 12.65 -11.37 -23.65
C LEU A 5 12.48 -10.44 -22.44
N ASN A 6 13.43 -9.52 -22.19
CA ASN A 6 13.28 -8.51 -21.13
C ASN A 6 12.05 -7.62 -21.34
N LEU A 7 11.77 -7.18 -22.58
CA LEU A 7 10.56 -6.40 -22.90
C LEU A 7 9.28 -7.19 -22.66
N ILE A 8 9.25 -8.45 -23.10
CA ILE A 8 8.09 -9.33 -22.90
C ILE A 8 7.86 -9.59 -21.41
N GLY A 9 8.91 -9.90 -20.65
CA GLY A 9 8.84 -10.09 -19.20
C GLY A 9 8.30 -8.83 -18.49
N SER A 10 8.80 -7.65 -18.86
CA SER A 10 8.31 -6.37 -18.33
C SER A 10 6.85 -6.10 -18.70
N SER A 11 6.42 -6.52 -19.90
CA SER A 11 5.02 -6.38 -20.31
C SER A 11 4.09 -7.26 -19.48
N PHE A 12 4.47 -8.52 -19.21
CA PHE A 12 3.72 -9.40 -18.31
C PHE A 12 3.67 -8.85 -16.90
N GLN A 13 4.78 -8.29 -16.39
CA GLN A 13 4.81 -7.64 -15.08
C GLN A 13 3.84 -6.44 -15.01
N ASN A 14 3.81 -5.61 -16.05
CA ASN A 14 2.88 -4.47 -16.12
C ASN A 14 1.40 -4.89 -16.23
N LEU A 15 1.13 -6.04 -16.82
CA LEU A 15 -0.21 -6.64 -16.87
C LEU A 15 -0.60 -7.36 -15.57
N GLY A 16 0.32 -7.46 -14.61
CA GLY A 16 0.10 -8.15 -13.34
C GLY A 16 0.30 -9.68 -13.40
N ASP A 17 0.69 -10.24 -14.55
CA ASP A 17 1.04 -11.65 -14.65
C ASP A 17 2.48 -11.88 -14.19
N LEU A 18 2.64 -11.86 -12.86
CA LEU A 18 3.93 -12.02 -12.20
C LEU A 18 4.54 -13.41 -12.42
N SER A 19 3.69 -14.43 -12.61
CA SER A 19 4.14 -15.80 -12.85
C SER A 19 4.83 -15.95 -14.21
N SER A 20 4.24 -15.40 -15.27
CA SER A 20 4.83 -15.41 -16.60
C SER A 20 6.08 -14.51 -16.65
N ALA A 21 6.04 -13.33 -16.03
CA ALA A 21 7.19 -12.45 -15.95
C ALA A 21 8.38 -13.13 -15.27
N LYS A 22 8.15 -13.80 -14.13
CA LYS A 22 9.18 -14.57 -13.41
C LYS A 22 9.87 -15.60 -14.31
N LYS A 23 9.08 -16.46 -14.96
CA LYS A 23 9.61 -17.51 -15.85
C LYS A 23 10.49 -16.94 -16.96
N ILE A 24 10.08 -15.80 -17.53
CA ILE A 24 10.86 -15.17 -18.61
C ILE A 24 12.18 -14.62 -18.07
N PHE A 25 12.19 -13.91 -16.94
CA PHE A 25 13.44 -13.39 -16.39
C PHE A 25 14.36 -14.51 -15.90
N GLU A 26 13.83 -15.60 -15.35
CA GLU A 26 14.60 -16.79 -15.00
C GLU A 26 15.23 -17.43 -16.26
N SER A 27 14.49 -17.57 -17.37
CA SER A 27 15.04 -18.09 -18.62
C SER A 27 16.15 -17.22 -19.23
N ILE A 28 16.07 -15.90 -19.04
CA ILE A 28 17.17 -15.00 -19.43
C ILE A 28 18.42 -15.30 -18.59
N LEU A 29 18.26 -15.48 -17.27
CA LEU A 29 19.36 -15.74 -16.37
C LEU A 29 19.97 -17.15 -16.52
N GLU A 30 19.21 -18.12 -17.05
CA GLU A 30 19.74 -19.43 -17.48
C GLU A 30 20.70 -19.29 -18.67
N ILE A 31 20.42 -18.36 -19.60
CA ILE A 31 21.26 -18.09 -20.76
C ILE A 31 22.44 -17.17 -20.41
N ASP A 32 22.18 -16.12 -19.62
CA ASP A 32 23.14 -15.11 -19.19
C ASP A 32 22.92 -14.77 -17.72
N ASN A 33 23.60 -15.46 -16.83
CA ASN A 33 23.46 -15.32 -15.40
C ASN A 33 23.96 -13.97 -14.83
N LYS A 34 24.62 -13.16 -15.67
CA LYS A 34 25.09 -11.81 -15.37
C LYS A 34 24.22 -10.72 -15.99
N ASN A 35 23.07 -11.07 -16.53
CA ASN A 35 22.17 -10.08 -17.13
C ASN A 35 21.57 -9.15 -16.06
N ILE A 36 22.16 -7.96 -15.93
CA ILE A 36 21.84 -7.01 -14.89
C ILE A 36 20.37 -6.56 -14.97
N SER A 37 19.85 -6.35 -16.18
CA SER A 37 18.46 -5.96 -16.38
C SER A 37 17.49 -7.05 -15.94
N ALA A 38 17.79 -8.32 -16.26
CA ALA A 38 16.97 -9.45 -15.84
C ALA A 38 16.99 -9.64 -14.31
N LEU A 39 18.17 -9.51 -13.67
CA LEU A 39 18.29 -9.54 -12.21
C LEU A 39 17.43 -8.44 -11.57
N ASN A 40 17.55 -7.19 -12.01
CA ASN A 40 16.75 -6.09 -11.50
C ASN A 40 15.24 -6.33 -11.67
N ASN A 41 14.82 -6.79 -12.84
CA ASN A 41 13.42 -7.03 -13.15
C ASN A 41 12.85 -8.22 -12.36
N LEU A 42 13.65 -9.28 -12.19
CA LEU A 42 13.30 -10.42 -11.34
C LEU A 42 13.16 -9.97 -9.86
N GLY A 43 14.05 -9.09 -9.40
CA GLY A 43 13.92 -8.44 -8.11
C GLY A 43 12.59 -7.70 -7.93
N ASN A 44 12.16 -6.94 -8.97
CA ASN A 44 10.86 -6.29 -8.97
C ASN A 44 9.69 -7.29 -8.93
N VAL A 45 9.79 -8.40 -9.65
CA VAL A 45 8.77 -9.47 -9.62
C VAL A 45 8.67 -10.08 -8.23
N TYR A 46 9.80 -10.45 -7.61
CA TYR A 46 9.81 -11.00 -6.26
C TYR A 46 9.27 -10.01 -5.22
N LYS A 47 9.62 -8.71 -5.34
CA LYS A 47 9.06 -7.66 -4.49
C LYS A 47 7.53 -7.62 -4.59
N ASN A 48 6.97 -7.65 -5.82
CA ASN A 48 5.53 -7.67 -6.05
C ASN A 48 4.84 -8.95 -5.55
N LEU A 49 5.58 -10.06 -5.46
CA LEU A 49 5.15 -11.32 -4.85
C LEU A 49 5.30 -11.32 -3.31
N ASN A 50 5.79 -10.24 -2.70
CA ASN A 50 6.15 -10.12 -1.29
C ASN A 50 7.26 -11.10 -0.84
N ASP A 51 8.04 -11.64 -1.78
CA ASP A 51 9.26 -12.40 -1.49
C ASP A 51 10.45 -11.43 -1.42
N TYR A 52 10.50 -10.71 -0.32
CA TYR A 52 11.47 -9.62 -0.10
C TYR A 52 12.92 -10.14 -0.03
N SER A 53 13.12 -11.36 0.44
CA SER A 53 14.46 -11.97 0.52
C SER A 53 15.03 -12.23 -0.88
N SER A 54 14.26 -12.86 -1.75
CA SER A 54 14.67 -13.11 -3.14
C SER A 54 14.81 -11.81 -3.92
N ALA A 55 13.95 -10.81 -3.65
CA ALA A 55 14.07 -9.49 -4.28
C ALA A 55 15.39 -8.81 -3.90
N GLU A 56 15.73 -8.78 -2.61
CA GLU A 56 16.97 -8.21 -2.10
C GLU A 56 18.21 -8.88 -2.72
N GLU A 57 18.23 -10.21 -2.77
CA GLU A 57 19.33 -10.96 -3.36
C GLU A 57 19.57 -10.57 -4.83
N ASN A 58 18.50 -10.47 -5.61
CA ASN A 58 18.60 -10.14 -7.02
C ASN A 58 19.05 -8.69 -7.26
N TYR A 59 18.56 -7.73 -6.47
CA TYR A 59 19.04 -6.34 -6.54
C TYR A 59 20.52 -6.23 -6.15
N LYS A 60 20.94 -6.90 -5.08
CA LYS A 60 22.34 -6.92 -4.66
C LYS A 60 23.25 -7.51 -5.74
N LYS A 61 22.86 -8.62 -6.37
CA LYS A 61 23.60 -9.19 -7.50
C LYS A 61 23.74 -8.19 -8.66
N ALA A 62 22.63 -7.50 -9.01
CA ALA A 62 22.66 -6.49 -10.06
C ALA A 62 23.63 -5.34 -9.72
N ILE A 63 23.63 -4.83 -8.49
CA ILE A 63 24.50 -3.74 -8.04
C ILE A 63 25.97 -4.19 -7.92
N VAL A 64 26.22 -5.44 -7.55
CA VAL A 64 27.59 -5.99 -7.52
C VAL A 64 28.18 -6.09 -8.95
N LEU A 65 27.36 -6.49 -9.94
CA LEU A 65 27.78 -6.55 -11.33
C LEU A 65 27.97 -5.18 -11.97
N ASP A 66 27.12 -4.23 -11.63
CA ASP A 66 27.22 -2.83 -12.07
C ASP A 66 26.79 -1.89 -10.94
N PRO A 67 27.75 -1.34 -10.18
CA PRO A 67 27.45 -0.37 -9.12
C PRO A 67 26.85 0.96 -9.61
N THR A 68 26.88 1.21 -10.93
CA THR A 68 26.33 2.41 -11.54
C THR A 68 24.95 2.18 -12.15
N PHE A 69 24.39 0.97 -12.04
CA PHE A 69 23.06 0.67 -12.56
C PHE A 69 21.96 1.29 -11.69
N ILE A 70 21.61 2.54 -12.04
CA ILE A 70 20.71 3.40 -11.29
C ILE A 70 19.37 2.72 -10.97
N ASN A 71 18.80 1.95 -11.92
CA ASN A 71 17.52 1.29 -11.71
C ASN A 71 17.55 0.31 -10.54
N ALA A 72 18.63 -0.47 -10.38
CA ALA A 72 18.73 -1.38 -9.25
C ALA A 72 18.90 -0.63 -7.93
N LEU A 73 19.66 0.46 -7.89
CA LEU A 73 19.79 1.31 -6.71
C LEU A 73 18.44 1.87 -6.25
N VAL A 74 17.66 2.42 -7.20
CA VAL A 74 16.34 2.99 -6.90
C VAL A 74 15.34 1.92 -6.49
N ASN A 75 15.31 0.78 -7.15
CA ASN A 75 14.37 -0.31 -6.85
C ASN A 75 14.71 -0.98 -5.52
N TYR A 76 15.99 -1.18 -5.24
CA TYR A 76 16.44 -1.71 -3.94
C TYR A 76 16.15 -0.72 -2.81
N GLY A 77 16.37 0.57 -3.02
CA GLY A 77 15.94 1.60 -2.08
C GLY A 77 14.44 1.59 -1.81
N SER A 78 13.62 1.34 -2.84
CA SER A 78 12.17 1.19 -2.68
C SER A 78 11.80 -0.05 -1.86
N LEU A 79 12.50 -1.16 -2.03
CA LEU A 79 12.34 -2.35 -1.18
C LEU A 79 12.68 -2.03 0.28
N LYS A 80 13.82 -1.35 0.52
CA LYS A 80 14.24 -0.97 1.87
C LYS A 80 13.26 -0.01 2.54
N TYR A 81 12.69 0.93 1.78
CA TYR A 81 11.60 1.78 2.27
C TYR A 81 10.36 0.97 2.71
N GLU A 82 9.93 -0.01 1.91
CA GLU A 82 8.81 -0.90 2.25
C GLU A 82 9.07 -1.75 3.50
N LEU A 83 10.35 -2.11 3.74
CA LEU A 83 10.79 -2.82 4.93
C LEU A 83 11.03 -1.90 6.15
N ASN A 84 10.75 -0.60 6.03
CA ASN A 84 11.04 0.44 7.02
C ASN A 84 12.54 0.60 7.35
N ASP A 85 13.43 0.08 6.51
CA ASP A 85 14.87 0.32 6.59
C ASP A 85 15.21 1.65 5.89
N TYR A 86 14.79 2.73 6.54
CA TYR A 86 14.92 4.08 5.97
C TYR A 86 16.37 4.52 5.81
N GLY A 87 17.27 4.03 6.67
CA GLY A 87 18.71 4.34 6.58
C GLY A 87 19.33 3.84 5.29
N GLU A 88 19.18 2.54 5.00
CA GLU A 88 19.70 1.95 3.77
C GLU A 88 18.99 2.51 2.51
N ALA A 89 17.68 2.79 2.60
CA ALA A 89 16.95 3.42 1.52
C ALA A 89 17.54 4.80 1.14
N VAL A 90 17.83 5.66 2.13
CA VAL A 90 18.45 6.97 1.90
C VAL A 90 19.80 6.83 1.21
N GLU A 91 20.65 5.93 1.68
CA GLU A 91 21.98 5.70 1.10
C GLU A 91 21.90 5.26 -0.37
N LEU A 92 20.99 4.35 -0.70
CA LEU A 92 20.80 3.86 -2.05
C LEU A 92 20.30 4.97 -2.99
N TYR A 93 19.33 5.78 -2.57
CA TYR A 93 18.84 6.89 -3.37
C TYR A 93 19.89 8.00 -3.53
N LYS A 94 20.68 8.32 -2.49
CA LYS A 94 21.78 9.25 -2.59
C LYS A 94 22.86 8.77 -3.57
N LYS A 95 23.20 7.47 -3.56
CA LYS A 95 24.08 6.88 -4.57
C LYS A 95 23.53 7.06 -5.98
N ALA A 96 22.25 6.80 -6.19
CA ALA A 96 21.60 7.01 -7.48
C ALA A 96 21.67 8.48 -7.92
N LEU A 97 21.41 9.44 -7.03
CA LEU A 97 21.47 10.87 -7.32
C LEU A 97 22.91 11.38 -7.51
N HIS A 98 23.90 10.73 -6.89
CA HIS A 98 25.32 11.05 -7.15
C HIS A 98 25.72 10.69 -8.58
N LEU A 99 25.17 9.61 -9.14
CA LEU A 99 25.40 9.20 -10.52
C LEU A 99 24.64 10.09 -11.52
N ASN A 100 23.42 10.46 -11.20
CA ASN A 100 22.61 11.39 -11.97
C ASN A 100 21.65 12.13 -11.01
N ASN A 101 21.83 13.44 -10.88
CA ASN A 101 21.04 14.28 -9.98
C ASN A 101 19.63 14.62 -10.50
N GLU A 102 19.28 14.18 -11.70
CA GLU A 102 17.96 14.45 -12.33
C GLU A 102 17.07 13.22 -12.39
N ILE A 103 17.19 12.28 -11.43
CA ILE A 103 16.34 11.08 -11.36
C ILE A 103 15.06 11.40 -10.58
N PRO A 104 13.89 11.52 -11.25
CA PRO A 104 12.64 11.91 -10.61
C PRO A 104 12.23 10.95 -9.48
N MET A 105 12.36 9.64 -9.71
CA MET A 105 11.96 8.62 -8.73
C MET A 105 12.83 8.63 -7.49
N ALA A 106 14.13 8.91 -7.60
CA ALA A 106 15.02 9.02 -6.44
C ALA A 106 14.64 10.24 -5.58
N HIS A 107 14.36 11.39 -6.21
CA HIS A 107 13.86 12.56 -5.50
C HIS A 107 12.50 12.31 -4.85
N TYR A 108 11.57 11.69 -5.55
CA TYR A 108 10.26 11.34 -5.01
C TYR A 108 10.39 10.45 -3.77
N ASN A 109 11.15 9.38 -3.89
CA ASN A 109 11.32 8.41 -2.82
C ASN A 109 12.08 8.99 -1.62
N LEU A 110 13.12 9.81 -1.83
CA LEU A 110 13.76 10.55 -0.74
C LEU A 110 12.79 11.49 -0.02
N GLY A 111 11.92 12.17 -0.78
CA GLY A 111 10.86 12.98 -0.21
C GLY A 111 9.96 12.16 0.74
N LEU A 112 9.59 10.94 0.34
CA LEU A 112 8.78 10.03 1.18
C LEU A 112 9.55 9.51 2.39
N VAL A 113 10.82 9.08 2.21
CA VAL A 113 11.65 8.58 3.30
C VAL A 113 11.87 9.66 4.36
N TYR A 114 12.26 10.87 3.95
CA TYR A 114 12.46 11.98 4.88
C TYR A 114 11.17 12.42 5.57
N GLN A 115 10.02 12.30 4.88
CA GLN A 115 8.72 12.46 5.51
C GLN A 115 8.50 11.44 6.63
N ALA A 116 8.78 10.16 6.37
CA ALA A 116 8.62 9.09 7.35
C ALA A 116 9.56 9.27 8.57
N LEU A 117 10.75 9.83 8.35
CA LEU A 117 11.73 10.17 9.39
C LEU A 117 11.40 11.48 10.14
N GLY A 118 10.36 12.23 9.74
CA GLY A 118 10.06 13.55 10.31
C GLY A 118 11.02 14.67 9.88
N GLN A 119 11.89 14.41 8.92
CA GLN A 119 12.89 15.36 8.37
C GLN A 119 12.22 16.17 7.25
N PHE A 120 11.31 17.08 7.62
CA PHE A 120 10.44 17.76 6.66
C PHE A 120 11.16 18.71 5.71
N GLU A 121 12.27 19.35 6.14
CA GLU A 121 13.03 20.27 5.28
C GLU A 121 13.76 19.49 4.16
N ASP A 122 14.37 18.35 4.49
CA ASP A 122 14.99 17.47 3.49
C ASP A 122 13.94 16.91 2.52
N SER A 123 12.76 16.53 3.05
CA SER A 123 11.64 16.11 2.22
C SER A 123 11.23 17.19 1.23
N LYS A 124 11.04 18.43 1.69
CA LYS A 124 10.70 19.58 0.81
C LYS A 124 11.76 19.82 -0.25
N PHE A 125 13.05 19.77 0.11
CA PHE A 125 14.15 19.95 -0.83
C PHE A 125 14.02 18.98 -2.02
N HIS A 126 13.85 17.69 -1.74
CA HIS A 126 13.74 16.69 -2.80
C HIS A 126 12.44 16.78 -3.60
N LEU A 127 11.32 17.10 -2.96
CA LEU A 127 10.04 17.26 -3.65
C LEU A 127 10.03 18.52 -4.54
N HIS A 128 10.69 19.60 -4.13
CA HIS A 128 10.88 20.78 -4.99
C HIS A 128 11.80 20.48 -6.18
N ALA A 129 12.87 19.70 -5.97
CA ALA A 129 13.72 19.24 -7.08
C ALA A 129 12.91 18.40 -8.08
N LEU A 130 12.10 17.45 -7.61
CA LEU A 130 11.20 16.68 -8.46
C LEU A 130 10.24 17.59 -9.25
N SER A 131 9.62 18.56 -8.60
CA SER A 131 8.66 19.46 -9.24
C SER A 131 9.30 20.33 -10.34
N LYS A 132 10.62 20.55 -10.27
CA LYS A 132 11.39 21.24 -11.33
C LYS A 132 11.75 20.30 -12.48
N ILE A 133 12.19 19.06 -12.16
CA ILE A 133 12.63 18.08 -13.15
C ILE A 133 11.45 17.53 -13.96
N LYS A 134 10.37 17.19 -13.25
CA LYS A 134 9.14 16.61 -13.82
C LYS A 134 7.89 17.26 -13.23
N PRO A 135 7.50 18.44 -13.72
CA PRO A 135 6.37 19.18 -13.17
C PRO A 135 5.02 18.46 -13.29
N GLU A 136 4.87 17.53 -14.22
CA GLU A 136 3.67 16.69 -14.36
C GLU A 136 3.50 15.68 -13.22
N ILE A 137 4.53 15.38 -12.41
CA ILE A 137 4.39 14.52 -11.23
C ILE A 137 3.81 15.35 -10.07
N THR A 138 2.50 15.55 -10.09
CA THR A 138 1.76 16.37 -9.11
C THR A 138 1.66 15.75 -7.72
N ALA A 139 2.03 14.47 -7.58
CA ALA A 139 2.17 13.83 -6.28
C ALA A 139 3.17 14.56 -5.36
N ALA A 140 4.18 15.23 -5.93
CA ALA A 140 5.09 16.10 -5.18
C ALA A 140 4.35 17.27 -4.53
N ASP A 141 3.50 17.95 -5.31
CA ASP A 141 2.72 19.10 -4.82
C ASP A 141 1.75 18.67 -3.71
N LYS A 142 1.14 17.49 -3.86
CA LYS A 142 0.26 16.90 -2.86
C LYS A 142 0.97 16.61 -1.54
N ILE A 143 2.19 16.10 -1.59
CA ILE A 143 2.98 15.83 -0.38
C ILE A 143 3.44 17.15 0.23
N LEU A 144 3.98 18.07 -0.57
CA LEU A 144 4.40 19.41 -0.12
C LEU A 144 3.26 20.15 0.58
N SER A 145 2.05 20.12 0.02
CA SER A 145 0.91 20.82 0.60
C SER A 145 0.56 20.37 2.02
N ARG A 146 0.96 19.18 2.44
CA ARG A 146 0.73 18.65 3.80
C ARG A 146 1.67 19.28 4.84
N PHE A 147 2.85 19.73 4.43
CA PHE A 147 3.86 20.32 5.32
C PHE A 147 3.86 21.84 5.32
N ILE A 148 3.39 22.45 4.23
CA ILE A 148 3.37 23.89 4.08
C ILE A 148 2.15 24.43 4.82
N LYS A 149 2.38 25.42 5.68
CA LYS A 149 1.36 26.33 6.19
C LYS A 149 1.37 27.55 5.28
N TYR A 150 0.47 27.57 4.32
CA TYR A 150 0.43 28.59 3.29
C TYR A 150 0.14 29.97 3.86
N LYS A 151 0.80 30.97 3.27
CA LYS A 151 0.60 32.39 3.56
C LYS A 151 0.32 33.12 2.25
N ASP A 152 -0.20 34.32 2.36
CA ASP A 152 -0.43 35.17 1.18
C ASP A 152 0.88 35.39 0.41
N GLY A 153 0.82 35.25 -0.93
CA GLY A 153 1.99 35.34 -1.82
C GLY A 153 2.91 34.11 -1.84
N ASP A 154 2.49 32.95 -1.27
CA ASP A 154 3.29 31.73 -1.34
C ASP A 154 3.44 31.26 -2.81
N PRO A 155 4.67 31.17 -3.33
CA PRO A 155 4.92 30.88 -4.75
C PRO A 155 4.46 29.49 -5.18
N HIS A 156 4.29 28.54 -4.24
CA HIS A 156 3.84 27.20 -4.57
C HIS A 156 2.37 27.19 -5.05
N ILE A 157 1.55 28.15 -4.60
CA ILE A 157 0.16 28.31 -5.08
C ILE A 157 0.17 28.63 -6.58
N ASP A 158 0.98 29.61 -6.99
CA ASP A 158 1.11 30.01 -8.40
C ASP A 158 1.65 28.85 -9.25
N VAL A 159 2.61 28.08 -8.73
CA VAL A 159 3.15 26.88 -9.41
C VAL A 159 2.03 25.88 -9.68
N MET A 160 1.21 25.54 -8.67
CA MET A 160 0.11 24.59 -8.82
C MET A 160 -0.96 25.08 -9.80
N GLU A 161 -1.34 26.36 -9.73
CA GLU A 161 -2.30 26.94 -10.68
C GLU A 161 -1.76 26.98 -12.12
N ASN A 162 -0.49 27.29 -12.29
CA ASN A 162 0.15 27.28 -13.60
C ASN A 162 0.23 25.88 -14.20
N LYS A 163 0.50 24.84 -13.38
CA LYS A 163 0.44 23.44 -13.81
C LYS A 163 -0.95 23.08 -14.35
N LEU A 164 -2.01 23.45 -13.64
CA LEU A 164 -3.40 23.20 -14.10
C LEU A 164 -3.74 23.91 -15.42
N LYS A 165 -3.15 25.09 -15.66
CA LYS A 165 -3.42 25.90 -16.87
C LYS A 165 -2.59 25.46 -18.07
N LYS A 166 -1.33 25.07 -17.85
CA LYS A 166 -0.33 24.92 -18.92
C LYS A 166 0.01 23.47 -19.27
N LEU A 167 -0.20 22.51 -18.35
CA LEU A 167 0.17 21.13 -18.57
C LEU A 167 -1.03 20.28 -19.00
N ASN A 168 -0.76 19.29 -19.87
CA ASN A 168 -1.75 18.29 -20.22
C ASN A 168 -1.78 17.19 -19.16
N LEU A 169 -2.44 17.47 -18.04
CA LEU A 169 -2.53 16.59 -16.89
C LEU A 169 -3.65 15.56 -17.04
N ASN A 170 -3.38 14.34 -16.61
CA ASN A 170 -4.41 13.32 -16.46
C ASN A 170 -5.30 13.61 -15.24
N ASN A 171 -6.37 12.82 -15.09
CA ASN A 171 -7.34 13.04 -14.02
C ASN A 171 -6.74 12.87 -12.60
N SER A 172 -5.83 11.93 -12.40
CA SER A 172 -5.18 11.73 -11.10
C SER A 172 -4.30 12.92 -10.72
N GLU A 173 -3.54 13.42 -11.67
CA GLU A 173 -2.68 14.59 -11.51
C GLU A 173 -3.49 15.85 -11.19
N LYS A 174 -4.62 16.06 -11.89
CA LYS A 174 -5.55 17.15 -11.59
C LYS A 174 -6.15 17.04 -10.18
N ILE A 175 -6.51 15.85 -9.75
CA ILE A 175 -7.05 15.61 -8.41
C ILE A 175 -6.03 16.01 -7.34
N ASP A 176 -4.77 15.62 -7.51
CA ASP A 176 -3.71 15.98 -6.57
C ASP A 176 -3.59 17.50 -6.41
N LEU A 177 -3.56 18.25 -7.53
CA LEU A 177 -3.49 19.71 -7.48
C LEU A 177 -4.77 20.35 -6.92
N PHE A 178 -5.96 19.83 -7.25
CA PHE A 178 -7.20 20.39 -6.71
C PHE A 178 -7.27 20.27 -5.20
N PHE A 179 -6.87 19.13 -4.61
CA PHE A 179 -6.84 18.98 -3.17
C PHE A 179 -5.73 19.83 -2.52
N SER A 180 -4.58 19.95 -3.18
CA SER A 180 -3.48 20.79 -2.70
C SER A 180 -3.85 22.27 -2.68
N LEU A 181 -4.48 22.77 -3.74
CA LEU A 181 -5.00 24.13 -3.80
C LEU A 181 -6.16 24.36 -2.83
N GLY A 182 -7.05 23.37 -2.68
CA GLY A 182 -8.10 23.43 -1.67
C GLY A 182 -7.55 23.66 -0.27
N LYS A 183 -6.51 22.91 0.11
CA LYS A 183 -5.81 23.08 1.39
C LYS A 183 -5.07 24.42 1.47
N ALA A 184 -4.41 24.84 0.40
CA ALA A 184 -3.70 26.12 0.38
C ALA A 184 -4.64 27.32 0.63
N TYR A 185 -5.77 27.35 -0.07
CA TYR A 185 -6.77 28.42 0.11
C TYR A 185 -7.51 28.32 1.45
N GLU A 186 -7.64 27.12 2.05
CA GLU A 186 -8.12 26.96 3.43
C GLU A 186 -7.18 27.64 4.43
N ASP A 187 -5.86 27.43 4.28
CA ASP A 187 -4.86 28.10 5.13
C ASP A 187 -4.93 29.63 5.01
N LEU A 188 -5.19 30.15 3.81
CA LEU A 188 -5.40 31.58 3.55
C LEU A 188 -6.76 32.10 4.02
N LYS A 189 -7.65 31.22 4.52
CA LYS A 189 -9.04 31.54 4.88
C LYS A 189 -9.91 32.03 3.72
N ASP A 190 -9.49 31.78 2.47
CA ASP A 190 -10.31 31.98 1.26
C ASP A 190 -11.17 30.72 1.06
N PHE A 191 -12.22 30.62 1.86
CA PHE A 191 -13.07 29.43 1.89
C PHE A 191 -13.84 29.19 0.58
N ASP A 192 -14.12 30.24 -0.18
CA ASP A 192 -14.81 30.13 -1.47
C ASP A 192 -13.92 29.41 -2.50
N LYS A 193 -12.67 29.84 -2.62
CA LYS A 193 -11.72 29.17 -3.49
C LYS A 193 -11.37 27.78 -2.97
N SER A 194 -11.18 27.61 -1.67
CA SER A 194 -10.94 26.29 -1.07
C SER A 194 -12.07 25.32 -1.45
N PHE A 195 -13.32 25.71 -1.22
CA PHE A 195 -14.47 24.87 -1.56
C PHE A 195 -14.56 24.58 -3.05
N HIS A 196 -14.29 25.56 -3.90
CA HIS A 196 -14.29 25.41 -5.35
C HIS A 196 -13.30 24.31 -5.80
N TYR A 197 -12.06 24.35 -5.32
CA TYR A 197 -11.05 23.35 -5.67
C TYR A 197 -11.38 21.98 -5.07
N LEU A 198 -11.78 21.90 -3.82
CA LEU A 198 -12.20 20.65 -3.17
C LEU A 198 -13.38 20.00 -3.91
N LYS A 199 -14.37 20.79 -4.34
CA LYS A 199 -15.51 20.31 -5.14
C LYS A 199 -15.06 19.74 -6.48
N LYS A 200 -14.16 20.42 -7.19
CA LYS A 200 -13.59 19.91 -8.45
C LYS A 200 -12.84 18.59 -8.25
N GLY A 201 -11.99 18.51 -7.24
CA GLY A 201 -11.25 17.31 -6.91
C GLY A 201 -12.16 16.13 -6.58
N ASN A 202 -13.16 16.36 -5.73
CA ASN A 202 -14.12 15.32 -5.34
C ASN A 202 -14.99 14.86 -6.51
N ASN A 203 -15.47 15.77 -7.36
CA ASN A 203 -16.27 15.42 -8.53
C ASN A 203 -15.45 14.56 -9.50
N LEU A 204 -14.22 14.95 -9.78
CA LEU A 204 -13.34 14.19 -10.68
C LEU A 204 -12.98 12.82 -10.07
N LYS A 205 -12.70 12.75 -8.77
CA LYS A 205 -12.46 11.50 -8.07
C LYS A 205 -13.66 10.57 -8.11
N LYS A 206 -14.88 11.11 -7.93
CA LYS A 206 -16.13 10.35 -8.04
C LYS A 206 -16.32 9.75 -9.43
N GLN A 207 -16.01 10.51 -10.49
CA GLN A 207 -16.11 10.02 -11.87
C GLN A 207 -15.15 8.85 -12.15
N ILE A 208 -13.92 8.91 -11.60
CA ILE A 208 -12.92 7.86 -11.82
C ILE A 208 -13.21 6.61 -10.99
N SER A 209 -13.65 6.78 -9.75
CA SER A 209 -13.82 5.67 -8.81
C SER A 209 -14.87 4.64 -9.26
N LYS A 210 -15.77 5.05 -10.15
CA LYS A 210 -16.90 4.22 -10.60
C LYS A 210 -17.67 3.57 -9.43
N TYR A 211 -17.57 4.19 -8.24
CA TYR A 211 -18.21 3.70 -7.04
C TYR A 211 -19.73 3.69 -7.18
N LYS A 212 -20.35 2.60 -6.77
CA LYS A 212 -21.80 2.42 -6.73
C LYS A 212 -22.18 1.84 -5.38
N ILE A 213 -22.98 2.56 -4.61
CA ILE A 213 -23.42 2.14 -3.27
C ILE A 213 -24.21 0.84 -3.29
N GLU A 214 -24.90 0.57 -4.37
CA GLU A 214 -25.69 -0.66 -4.56
C GLU A 214 -24.82 -1.93 -4.48
N LYS A 215 -23.54 -1.82 -4.84
CA LYS A 215 -22.59 -2.93 -4.69
C LYS A 215 -22.30 -3.23 -3.22
N ASP A 216 -22.12 -2.21 -2.41
CA ASP A 216 -21.90 -2.38 -0.97
C ASP A 216 -23.18 -2.89 -0.27
N GLU A 217 -24.34 -2.36 -0.63
CA GLU A 217 -25.62 -2.84 -0.11
C GLU A 217 -25.84 -4.33 -0.43
N GLN A 218 -25.58 -4.73 -1.67
CA GLN A 218 -25.68 -6.13 -2.07
C GLN A 218 -24.64 -7.01 -1.35
N PHE A 219 -23.42 -6.52 -1.19
CA PHE A 219 -22.35 -7.21 -0.46
C PHE A 219 -22.78 -7.48 0.99
N PHE A 220 -23.22 -6.45 1.71
CA PHE A 220 -23.64 -6.61 3.10
C PHE A 220 -24.90 -7.46 3.25
N LYS A 221 -25.83 -7.35 2.31
CA LYS A 221 -27.00 -8.24 2.28
C LYS A 221 -26.57 -9.70 2.15
N THR A 222 -25.69 -9.99 1.20
CA THR A 222 -25.17 -11.35 0.97
C THR A 222 -24.48 -11.91 2.22
N LEU A 223 -23.64 -11.12 2.89
CA LEU A 223 -22.98 -11.53 4.13
C LEU A 223 -23.99 -11.78 5.26
N LYS A 224 -24.96 -10.90 5.45
CA LYS A 224 -26.00 -11.06 6.47
C LYS A 224 -26.79 -12.35 6.24
N ASP A 225 -27.23 -12.59 5.01
CA ASP A 225 -28.01 -13.79 4.65
C ASP A 225 -27.19 -15.06 4.85
N PHE A 226 -25.90 -15.03 4.53
CA PHE A 226 -24.99 -16.14 4.74
C PHE A 226 -24.82 -16.45 6.23
N PHE A 227 -24.41 -15.46 7.05
CA PHE A 227 -24.10 -15.67 8.45
C PHE A 227 -25.35 -15.90 9.32
N LYS A 228 -26.55 -15.46 8.89
CA LYS A 228 -27.81 -15.72 9.61
C LYS A 228 -28.08 -17.20 9.82
N ASN A 229 -27.65 -18.05 8.89
CA ASN A 229 -27.93 -19.49 8.89
C ASN A 229 -26.75 -20.33 9.43
N ILE A 230 -25.71 -19.69 9.98
CA ILE A 230 -24.56 -20.39 10.53
C ILE A 230 -24.75 -20.64 12.03
N ASP A 231 -24.60 -21.89 12.41
CA ASP A 231 -24.51 -22.26 13.82
C ASP A 231 -23.08 -22.06 14.33
N PHE A 232 -22.86 -20.94 15.00
CA PHE A 232 -21.56 -20.61 15.59
C PHE A 232 -21.15 -21.49 16.77
N LYS A 233 -22.10 -22.21 17.42
CA LYS A 233 -21.83 -23.00 18.60
C LYS A 233 -21.20 -24.35 18.25
N ASN A 234 -21.62 -24.95 17.14
CA ASN A 234 -21.20 -26.30 16.73
C ASN A 234 -19.97 -26.32 15.80
N LYS A 235 -19.43 -25.17 15.41
CA LYS A 235 -18.24 -25.07 14.54
C LYS A 235 -17.01 -24.64 15.33
N ASN A 236 -16.66 -25.40 16.36
CA ASN A 236 -15.44 -25.13 17.12
C ASN A 236 -14.22 -25.63 16.32
N ILE A 237 -13.64 -24.79 15.46
CA ILE A 237 -12.68 -25.23 14.45
C ILE A 237 -11.27 -25.32 14.98
N SER A 238 -10.91 -24.61 16.05
CA SER A 238 -9.49 -24.57 16.35
C SER A 238 -9.12 -24.18 17.76
N LYS A 239 -8.13 -24.88 18.16
CA LYS A 239 -7.19 -24.54 19.22
C LYS A 239 -6.06 -23.66 18.62
N TYR A 240 -6.40 -22.51 18.00
CA TYR A 240 -5.33 -21.54 17.78
C TYR A 240 -4.98 -20.91 19.13
N ASN A 241 -3.79 -21.23 19.63
CA ASN A 241 -3.26 -20.64 20.87
C ASN A 241 -2.86 -19.17 20.74
N LYS A 242 -3.13 -18.55 19.59
CA LYS A 242 -2.84 -17.14 19.36
C LYS A 242 -4.01 -16.28 19.84
N ASN A 243 -3.72 -15.41 20.80
CA ASN A 243 -4.68 -14.45 21.32
C ASN A 243 -4.65 -13.19 20.47
N ILE A 244 -5.60 -13.06 19.54
CA ILE A 244 -5.70 -11.94 18.63
C ILE A 244 -6.79 -10.98 19.11
N ILE A 245 -6.48 -9.70 19.10
CA ILE A 245 -7.44 -8.62 19.36
C ILE A 245 -7.71 -7.90 18.02
N PHE A 246 -8.91 -8.09 17.47
CA PHE A 246 -9.35 -7.37 16.29
C PHE A 246 -9.95 -6.02 16.68
N ILE A 247 -9.37 -4.93 16.17
CA ILE A 247 -9.90 -3.58 16.40
C ILE A 247 -10.54 -3.12 15.10
N VAL A 248 -11.86 -3.01 15.13
CA VAL A 248 -12.69 -2.75 13.94
C VAL A 248 -13.53 -1.49 14.12
N GLY A 249 -13.98 -0.90 13.03
CA GLY A 249 -14.85 0.29 13.05
C GLY A 249 -14.81 1.03 11.72
N MET A 250 -15.52 2.12 11.64
CA MET A 250 -15.42 2.99 10.47
C MET A 250 -14.06 3.72 10.46
N PRO A 251 -13.49 4.01 9.29
CA PRO A 251 -12.32 4.88 9.21
C PRO A 251 -12.55 6.17 10.00
N ARG A 252 -11.53 6.66 10.72
CA ARG A 252 -11.59 7.86 11.57
C ARG A 252 -12.43 7.72 12.85
N SER A 253 -12.74 6.51 13.29
CA SER A 253 -13.47 6.24 14.56
C SER A 253 -12.57 6.10 15.79
N GLY A 254 -11.26 6.38 15.66
CA GLY A 254 -10.32 6.30 16.77
C GLY A 254 -9.63 4.94 16.96
N THR A 255 -9.75 4.03 16.01
CA THR A 255 -9.12 2.69 16.07
C THR A 255 -7.61 2.75 16.36
N THR A 256 -6.88 3.71 15.80
CA THR A 256 -5.44 3.88 16.03
C THR A 256 -5.16 4.28 17.49
N LEU A 257 -5.96 5.16 18.08
CA LEU A 257 -5.80 5.55 19.47
C LEU A 257 -6.02 4.35 20.41
N ILE A 258 -7.07 3.56 20.17
CA ILE A 258 -7.35 2.36 20.95
C ILE A 258 -6.19 1.35 20.84
N GLU A 259 -5.65 1.15 19.65
CA GLU A 259 -4.49 0.27 19.48
C GLU A 259 -3.27 0.78 20.26
N GLN A 260 -2.95 2.08 20.17
CA GLN A 260 -1.84 2.67 20.92
C GLN A 260 -2.00 2.53 22.44
N ILE A 261 -3.21 2.69 22.96
CA ILE A 261 -3.51 2.46 24.37
C ILE A 261 -3.26 0.98 24.74
N LEU A 262 -3.72 0.05 23.93
CA LEU A 262 -3.54 -1.37 24.20
C LEU A 262 -2.08 -1.79 24.10
N SER A 263 -1.37 -1.34 23.07
CA SER A 263 0.04 -1.68 22.83
C SER A 263 1.02 -0.98 23.77
N SER A 264 0.56 -0.04 24.59
CA SER A 264 1.35 0.47 25.72
C SER A 264 1.52 -0.55 26.85
N HIS A 265 0.72 -1.63 26.85
CA HIS A 265 0.84 -2.72 27.80
C HIS A 265 1.88 -3.73 27.32
N SER A 266 2.80 -4.18 28.21
CA SER A 266 3.94 -5.04 27.90
C SER A 266 3.61 -6.42 27.31
N ASN A 267 2.36 -6.87 27.42
CA ASN A 267 1.90 -8.16 26.89
C ASN A 267 1.18 -8.06 25.55
N ILE A 268 1.10 -6.85 24.94
CA ILE A 268 0.32 -6.64 23.72
C ILE A 268 1.21 -6.04 22.63
N TYR A 269 1.38 -6.76 21.55
CA TYR A 269 2.04 -6.27 20.35
C TYR A 269 1.06 -5.55 19.43
N GLY A 270 1.32 -4.28 19.11
CA GLY A 270 0.55 -3.48 18.17
C GLY A 270 1.01 -3.72 16.73
N ALA A 271 0.28 -4.54 15.96
CA ALA A 271 0.68 -4.89 14.60
C ALA A 271 0.17 -3.91 13.53
N GLY A 272 -0.66 -2.94 13.90
CA GLY A 272 -1.21 -1.97 12.96
C GLY A 272 -2.30 -2.52 12.05
N GLU A 273 -2.43 -1.96 10.85
CA GLU A 273 -3.41 -2.37 9.85
C GLU A 273 -2.89 -3.56 9.05
N LEU A 274 -3.36 -4.77 9.39
CA LEU A 274 -2.97 -5.98 8.69
C LEU A 274 -3.90 -6.21 7.47
N PRO A 275 -3.37 -6.29 6.25
CA PRO A 275 -4.18 -6.51 5.05
C PRO A 275 -4.57 -7.98 4.86
N TYR A 276 -4.14 -8.86 5.78
CA TYR A 276 -4.13 -10.30 5.55
C TYR A 276 -5.51 -10.90 5.39
N LEU A 277 -6.45 -10.57 6.27
CA LEU A 277 -7.80 -11.14 6.20
C LEU A 277 -8.53 -10.69 4.94
N GLU A 278 -8.46 -9.41 4.60
CA GLU A 278 -9.04 -8.87 3.37
C GLU A 278 -8.42 -9.50 2.12
N ASN A 279 -7.09 -9.67 2.09
CA ASN A 279 -6.40 -10.28 0.95
C ASN A 279 -6.79 -11.76 0.78
N ILE A 280 -6.82 -12.52 1.86
CA ILE A 280 -7.25 -13.93 1.81
C ILE A 280 -8.68 -14.02 1.29
N MET A 281 -9.60 -13.20 1.83
CA MET A 281 -10.99 -13.21 1.41
C MET A 281 -11.16 -12.77 -0.04
N THR A 282 -10.43 -11.75 -0.47
CA THR A 282 -10.49 -11.25 -1.85
C THR A 282 -10.00 -12.30 -2.84
N ASN A 283 -8.88 -12.95 -2.54
CA ASN A 283 -8.28 -13.93 -3.44
C ASN A 283 -9.11 -15.23 -3.54
N GLU A 284 -9.69 -15.66 -2.42
CA GLU A 284 -10.39 -16.94 -2.39
C GLU A 284 -11.88 -16.83 -2.74
N PHE A 285 -12.55 -15.74 -2.36
CA PHE A 285 -14.01 -15.65 -2.42
C PHE A 285 -14.55 -14.58 -3.37
N PHE A 286 -13.69 -13.77 -3.99
CA PHE A 286 -14.12 -12.83 -5.00
C PHE A 286 -13.76 -13.30 -6.40
N GLN A 287 -14.60 -12.94 -7.37
CA GLN A 287 -14.35 -13.09 -8.78
C GLN A 287 -14.75 -11.78 -9.48
N ASN A 288 -13.80 -11.19 -10.22
CA ASN A 288 -14.02 -9.87 -10.85
C ASN A 288 -14.51 -8.79 -9.86
N ASN A 289 -13.93 -8.78 -8.65
CA ASN A 289 -14.31 -7.87 -7.55
C ASN A 289 -15.77 -8.03 -7.06
N ILE A 290 -16.40 -9.18 -7.33
CA ILE A 290 -17.74 -9.52 -6.85
C ILE A 290 -17.61 -10.75 -5.95
N LEU A 291 -18.28 -10.70 -4.78
CA LEU A 291 -18.31 -11.81 -3.84
C LEU A 291 -19.04 -13.02 -4.47
N ASN A 292 -18.32 -14.13 -4.59
CA ASN A 292 -18.85 -15.36 -5.14
C ASN A 292 -19.64 -16.14 -4.09
N THR A 293 -20.97 -16.10 -4.18
CA THR A 293 -21.88 -16.74 -3.23
C THR A 293 -21.76 -18.25 -3.17
N ASN A 294 -21.35 -18.91 -4.26
CA ASN A 294 -21.13 -20.36 -4.27
C ASN A 294 -19.88 -20.71 -3.45
N LYS A 295 -18.80 -19.95 -3.61
CA LYS A 295 -17.58 -20.12 -2.79
C LYS A 295 -17.81 -19.79 -1.33
N LEU A 296 -18.67 -18.82 -0.98
CA LEU A 296 -19.03 -18.56 0.42
C LEU A 296 -19.60 -19.79 1.13
N ARG A 297 -20.34 -20.66 0.40
CA ARG A 297 -20.86 -21.91 0.98
C ARG A 297 -19.74 -22.83 1.46
N ASP A 298 -18.54 -22.73 0.89
CA ASP A 298 -17.38 -23.52 1.31
C ASP A 298 -16.90 -23.15 2.71
N LEU A 299 -17.20 -21.93 3.20
CA LEU A 299 -16.97 -21.55 4.61
C LEU A 299 -17.79 -22.40 5.62
N ASN A 300 -18.71 -23.22 5.15
CA ASN A 300 -19.35 -24.24 5.96
C ASN A 300 -18.46 -25.48 6.20
N LYS A 301 -17.40 -25.65 5.42
CA LYS A 301 -16.46 -26.76 5.53
C LYS A 301 -15.37 -26.42 6.55
N ILE A 302 -15.13 -27.33 7.49
CA ILE A 302 -14.14 -27.15 8.54
C ILE A 302 -12.74 -26.99 7.96
N ASP A 303 -12.40 -27.78 6.93
CA ASP A 303 -11.07 -27.76 6.31
C ASP A 303 -10.77 -26.41 5.64
N VAL A 304 -11.78 -25.77 5.02
CA VAL A 304 -11.63 -24.44 4.40
C VAL A 304 -11.37 -23.39 5.47
N LEU A 305 -12.14 -23.39 6.54
CA LEU A 305 -11.95 -22.45 7.64
C LEU A 305 -10.59 -22.65 8.33
N LYS A 306 -10.15 -23.91 8.47
CA LYS A 306 -8.83 -24.24 9.00
C LYS A 306 -7.72 -23.72 8.07
N SER A 307 -7.83 -23.96 6.77
CA SER A 307 -6.86 -23.45 5.77
C SER A 307 -6.71 -21.92 5.84
N ILE A 308 -7.83 -21.18 5.93
CA ILE A 308 -7.82 -19.73 6.09
C ILE A 308 -7.12 -19.32 7.39
N GLY A 309 -7.45 -19.99 8.48
CA GLY A 309 -6.85 -19.72 9.80
C GLY A 309 -5.35 -20.00 9.83
N ASP A 310 -4.92 -21.13 9.28
CA ASP A 310 -3.50 -21.51 9.20
C ASP A 310 -2.72 -20.52 8.33
N HIS A 311 -3.28 -20.10 7.21
CA HIS A 311 -2.67 -19.09 6.35
C HIS A 311 -2.55 -17.74 7.07
N TYR A 312 -3.62 -17.26 7.70
CA TYR A 312 -3.60 -16.01 8.46
C TYR A 312 -2.56 -16.05 9.60
N VAL A 313 -2.53 -17.14 10.38
CA VAL A 313 -1.56 -17.31 11.47
C VAL A 313 -0.12 -17.38 10.94
N SER A 314 0.11 -18.02 9.79
CA SER A 314 1.43 -18.06 9.16
C SER A 314 1.96 -16.65 8.80
N LEU A 315 1.05 -15.77 8.38
CA LEU A 315 1.39 -14.37 8.07
C LEU A 315 1.69 -13.56 9.32
N ILE A 316 0.92 -13.73 10.39
CA ILE A 316 1.18 -13.07 11.68
C ILE A 316 2.51 -13.55 12.30
N ASN A 317 2.85 -14.82 12.16
CA ASN A 317 4.09 -15.37 12.71
C ASN A 317 5.36 -14.80 12.05
N LYS A 318 5.24 -14.07 10.94
CA LYS A 318 6.36 -13.32 10.35
C LYS A 318 6.78 -12.11 11.20
N TYR A 319 5.89 -11.62 12.07
CA TYR A 319 6.25 -10.60 13.06
C TYR A 319 7.01 -11.29 14.21
N ASN A 320 8.21 -10.83 14.45
CA ASN A 320 9.03 -11.35 15.56
C ASN A 320 8.64 -10.60 16.85
N TYR A 321 7.63 -11.11 17.56
CA TYR A 321 7.12 -10.53 18.81
C TYR A 321 7.09 -11.58 19.92
N ASN A 322 7.34 -11.12 21.15
CA ASN A 322 7.37 -11.95 22.35
C ASN A 322 6.11 -11.84 23.23
N GLU A 323 5.21 -10.93 22.88
CA GLU A 323 3.99 -10.65 23.61
C GLU A 323 2.96 -11.76 23.46
N ASN A 324 2.11 -11.96 24.49
CA ASN A 324 1.08 -12.99 24.50
C ASN A 324 -0.13 -12.66 23.60
N LEU A 325 -0.32 -11.37 23.30
CA LEU A 325 -1.43 -10.82 22.53
C LEU A 325 -0.89 -10.02 21.35
N ILE A 326 -1.58 -10.10 20.22
CA ILE A 326 -1.31 -9.27 19.05
C ILE A 326 -2.60 -8.56 18.61
N THR A 327 -2.49 -7.31 18.20
CA THR A 327 -3.62 -6.60 17.59
C THR A 327 -3.62 -6.75 16.07
N ASP A 328 -4.81 -6.81 15.50
CA ASP A 328 -5.07 -6.52 14.08
C ASP A 328 -6.06 -5.35 14.05
N LYS A 329 -5.52 -4.16 13.75
CA LYS A 329 -6.29 -2.93 13.70
C LYS A 329 -6.63 -2.56 12.25
N ALA A 330 -7.16 -3.49 11.47
CA ALA A 330 -7.74 -3.20 10.17
C ALA A 330 -9.21 -2.80 10.35
N PRO A 331 -9.56 -1.50 10.27
CA PRO A 331 -10.90 -1.03 10.58
C PRO A 331 -11.99 -1.77 9.80
N LEU A 332 -11.74 -2.05 8.50
CA LEU A 332 -12.69 -2.71 7.61
C LEU A 332 -12.89 -4.20 7.90
N ASN A 333 -12.13 -4.81 8.80
CA ASN A 333 -12.36 -6.18 9.26
C ASN A 333 -13.75 -6.36 9.90
N PHE A 334 -14.50 -5.27 10.18
CA PHE A 334 -15.90 -5.39 10.58
C PHE A 334 -16.75 -6.16 9.55
N ARG A 335 -16.38 -6.18 8.28
CA ARG A 335 -17.02 -6.96 7.22
C ARG A 335 -16.96 -8.46 7.50
N TRP A 336 -15.89 -8.89 8.17
CA TRP A 336 -15.53 -10.31 8.37
C TRP A 336 -15.73 -10.80 9.79
N ILE A 337 -16.44 -10.06 10.66
CA ILE A 337 -16.66 -10.45 12.08
C ILE A 337 -17.21 -11.87 12.21
N GLY A 338 -18.16 -12.25 11.35
CA GLY A 338 -18.71 -13.61 11.35
C GLY A 338 -17.63 -14.67 11.06
N LEU A 339 -16.76 -14.42 10.08
CA LEU A 339 -15.65 -15.30 9.75
C LEU A 339 -14.61 -15.35 10.89
N ILE A 340 -14.24 -14.19 11.43
CA ILE A 340 -13.32 -14.11 12.57
C ILE A 340 -13.82 -14.97 13.72
N LYS A 341 -15.11 -14.92 14.02
CA LYS A 341 -15.71 -15.73 15.10
C LYS A 341 -15.75 -17.23 14.79
N LEU A 342 -15.82 -17.61 13.52
CA LEU A 342 -15.73 -19.00 13.11
C LEU A 342 -14.30 -19.55 13.23
N ILE A 343 -13.31 -18.79 12.80
CA ILE A 343 -11.90 -19.22 12.75
C ILE A 343 -11.22 -19.03 14.11
N PHE A 344 -11.45 -17.89 14.76
CA PHE A 344 -10.82 -17.48 16.01
C PHE A 344 -11.87 -17.24 17.10
N PRO A 345 -12.58 -18.27 17.59
CA PRO A 345 -13.70 -18.11 18.53
C PRO A 345 -13.30 -17.41 19.84
N ASN A 346 -12.03 -17.56 20.25
CA ASN A 346 -11.49 -16.94 21.46
C ASN A 346 -10.94 -15.52 21.25
N SER A 347 -10.88 -15.05 20.01
CA SER A 347 -10.42 -13.68 19.70
C SER A 347 -11.32 -12.63 20.37
N LYS A 348 -10.71 -11.53 20.75
CA LYS A 348 -11.44 -10.35 21.22
C LYS A 348 -11.69 -9.42 20.04
N ILE A 349 -12.88 -8.82 19.99
CA ILE A 349 -13.23 -7.83 18.96
C ILE A 349 -13.60 -6.56 19.69
N ILE A 350 -12.89 -5.49 19.38
CA ILE A 350 -13.16 -4.13 19.88
C ILE A 350 -13.74 -3.34 18.71
N HIS A 351 -14.99 -2.91 18.85
CA HIS A 351 -15.65 -2.06 17.87
C HIS A 351 -15.54 -0.60 18.30
N CYS A 352 -14.89 0.21 17.49
CA CYS A 352 -14.79 1.64 17.68
C CYS A 352 -15.92 2.35 16.91
N SER A 353 -16.76 3.05 17.62
CA SER A 353 -17.82 3.89 17.07
C SER A 353 -17.62 5.35 17.53
N ARG A 354 -18.11 6.30 16.72
CA ARG A 354 -18.05 7.73 16.99
C ARG A 354 -19.46 8.29 17.01
#